data_4edc1f95cc2f6466e0b25161895f6e3a
#
_entry.id   4edc1f95cc2f6466e0b25161895f6e3a
#
_cell.length_a   1.000
_cell.length_b   1.000
_cell.length_c   1.000
_cell.angle_alpha   90.00
_cell.angle_beta   90.00
_cell.angle_gamma   90.00
#
_symmetry.space_group_name_H-M   'P 1'
#
loop_
_entity.id
_entity.type
_entity.pdbx_description
1 polymer ?
#
loop_
_entity_poly.entity_id
_entity_poly.type
_entity_poly.pdbx_seq_one_letter_code
_entity_poly.pdbx_strand_id
1 'polypeptide(L)'
;RDTWWEFIGGELPRTEFWTEALQAVRAKYPQFTFIAEVYWGLEWEIQEMGFDYTYDKVLYDRLRFSNSENIRGHLGAEHLFQMRSIRFTSNHDEEESLKAFGRDKSLAASTIIATLPGARMIYLFQMLGRPERVPIQYLKETFEEDSQIRQYYEKLLRIASKPAFHGGQWALTPVNPITEEDETYRN
;
A
#
# COMPACT_ATOMS: atom_id res chain seq x y z
N ARG A 1 -1.38 -16.59 15.71
CA ARG A 1 -0.16 -17.34 16.03
C ARG A 1 -0.29 -18.08 17.36
N ASP A 2 -0.42 -17.38 18.47
CA ASP A 2 -0.49 -17.96 19.82
C ASP A 2 -1.73 -18.84 20.00
N THR A 3 -2.88 -18.39 19.53
CA THR A 3 -4.13 -19.17 19.54
C THR A 3 -4.04 -20.48 18.74
N TRP A 4 -3.25 -20.53 17.66
CA TRP A 4 -3.05 -21.76 16.91
C TRP A 4 -2.28 -22.81 17.72
N TRP A 5 -1.21 -22.41 18.41
CA TRP A 5 -0.43 -23.31 19.25
C TRP A 5 -1.21 -23.82 20.47
N GLU A 6 -2.00 -22.95 21.10
CA GLU A 6 -2.93 -23.32 22.14
C GLU A 6 -3.96 -24.34 21.64
N PHE A 7 -4.53 -24.11 20.46
CA PHE A 7 -5.52 -24.98 19.86
C PHE A 7 -5.01 -26.40 19.58
N ILE A 8 -3.77 -26.55 19.12
CA ILE A 8 -3.17 -27.89 18.88
C ILE A 8 -2.52 -28.51 20.12
N GLY A 9 -2.55 -27.82 21.25
CA GLY A 9 -1.93 -28.30 22.50
C GLY A 9 -0.41 -28.37 22.48
N GLY A 10 0.22 -27.59 21.59
CA GLY A 10 1.67 -27.49 21.46
C GLY A 10 2.29 -26.38 22.29
N GLU A 11 3.61 -26.41 22.43
CA GLU A 11 4.37 -25.30 22.99
C GLU A 11 4.76 -24.32 21.88
N LEU A 12 4.75 -23.01 22.18
CA LEU A 12 5.25 -21.99 21.28
C LEU A 12 6.73 -22.26 20.94
N PRO A 13 7.11 -22.24 19.66
CA PRO A 13 8.52 -22.29 19.28
C PRO A 13 9.31 -21.17 19.96
N ARG A 14 10.55 -21.44 20.35
CA ARG A 14 11.44 -20.43 20.95
C ARG A 14 11.78 -19.30 19.97
N THR A 15 11.84 -19.63 18.69
CA THR A 15 12.15 -18.68 17.61
C THR A 15 10.98 -18.62 16.63
N GLU A 16 10.77 -17.44 16.05
CA GLU A 16 9.78 -17.24 15.02
C GLU A 16 10.24 -17.87 13.71
N PHE A 17 9.39 -18.71 13.12
CA PHE A 17 9.67 -19.39 11.85
C PHE A 17 10.21 -18.47 10.76
N TRP A 18 9.55 -17.30 10.58
CA TRP A 18 9.92 -16.39 9.52
C TRP A 18 11.31 -15.79 9.70
N THR A 19 11.72 -15.50 10.92
CA THR A 19 13.08 -14.96 11.17
C THR A 19 14.16 -15.92 10.67
N GLU A 20 14.04 -17.19 11.00
CA GLU A 20 14.99 -18.23 10.57
C GLU A 20 14.91 -18.48 9.05
N ALA A 21 13.70 -18.57 8.50
CA ALA A 21 13.48 -18.81 7.08
C ALA A 21 14.07 -17.67 6.20
N LEU A 22 13.82 -16.41 6.57
CA LEU A 22 14.33 -15.23 5.89
C LEU A 22 15.87 -15.20 5.93
N GLN A 23 16.46 -15.47 7.10
CA GLN A 23 17.92 -15.52 7.24
C GLN A 23 18.54 -16.63 6.38
N ALA A 24 17.96 -17.84 6.39
CA ALA A 24 18.45 -18.96 5.61
C ALA A 24 18.39 -18.69 4.10
N VAL A 25 17.32 -18.08 3.60
CA VAL A 25 17.20 -17.71 2.18
C VAL A 25 18.20 -16.61 1.83
N ARG A 26 18.32 -15.55 2.64
CA ARG A 26 19.26 -14.45 2.37
C ARG A 26 20.71 -14.85 2.43
N ALA A 27 21.05 -15.80 3.27
CA ALA A 27 22.41 -16.35 3.29
C ALA A 27 22.81 -16.95 1.94
N LYS A 28 21.85 -17.50 1.20
CA LYS A 28 22.06 -18.10 -0.11
C LYS A 28 21.75 -17.13 -1.27
N TYR A 29 20.76 -16.27 -1.09
CA TYR A 29 20.25 -15.33 -2.10
C TYR A 29 20.09 -13.93 -1.49
N PRO A 30 21.20 -13.15 -1.33
CA PRO A 30 21.20 -11.87 -0.61
C PRO A 30 20.26 -10.81 -1.17
N GLN A 31 19.92 -10.90 -2.47
CA GLN A 31 19.03 -9.94 -3.14
C GLN A 31 17.56 -10.41 -3.21
N PHE A 32 17.22 -11.51 -2.52
CA PHE A 32 15.86 -11.99 -2.54
C PHE A 32 14.95 -11.07 -1.71
N THR A 33 13.89 -10.57 -2.34
CA THR A 33 12.92 -9.65 -1.72
C THR A 33 11.75 -10.44 -1.15
N PHE A 34 11.44 -10.19 0.12
CA PHE A 34 10.29 -10.77 0.81
C PHE A 34 9.21 -9.73 1.02
N ILE A 35 8.01 -10.06 0.58
CA ILE A 35 6.81 -9.24 0.73
C ILE A 35 5.81 -10.03 1.59
N ALA A 36 5.30 -9.41 2.64
CA ALA A 36 4.25 -9.99 3.44
C ALA A 36 2.91 -9.31 3.18
N GLU A 37 1.91 -10.13 2.90
CA GLU A 37 0.53 -9.73 3.02
C GLU A 37 0.12 -9.93 4.47
N VAL A 38 0.05 -8.85 5.22
CA VAL A 38 -0.24 -8.85 6.66
C VAL A 38 -1.12 -7.66 7.01
N TYR A 39 -1.97 -7.84 8.00
CA TYR A 39 -2.99 -6.89 8.43
C TYR A 39 -3.05 -6.82 9.97
N TRP A 40 -4.01 -6.06 10.49
CA TRP A 40 -4.37 -5.98 11.91
C TRP A 40 -3.30 -5.37 12.82
N GLY A 41 -2.49 -4.46 12.30
CA GLY A 41 -1.45 -3.78 13.07
C GLY A 41 -0.19 -4.59 13.31
N LEU A 42 -0.02 -5.70 12.58
CA LEU A 42 1.17 -6.55 12.64
C LEU A 42 2.25 -6.15 11.62
N GLU A 43 1.99 -5.14 10.79
CA GLU A 43 2.84 -4.75 9.67
C GLU A 43 4.25 -4.40 10.16
N TRP A 44 4.34 -3.63 11.25
CA TRP A 44 5.64 -3.26 11.84
C TRP A 44 6.38 -4.47 12.41
N GLU A 45 5.71 -5.34 13.15
CA GLU A 45 6.31 -6.57 13.72
C GLU A 45 6.90 -7.46 12.61
N ILE A 46 6.19 -7.62 11.51
CA ILE A 46 6.62 -8.41 10.37
C ILE A 46 7.82 -7.77 9.65
N GLN A 47 7.85 -6.45 9.54
CA GLN A 47 9.02 -5.73 9.04
C GLN A 47 10.24 -5.92 9.95
N GLU A 48 10.06 -5.93 11.28
CA GLU A 48 11.12 -6.18 12.27
C GLU A 48 11.67 -7.62 12.18
N MET A 49 10.83 -8.59 11.81
CA MET A 49 11.26 -9.97 11.54
C MET A 49 12.16 -10.09 10.31
N GLY A 50 12.21 -9.05 9.46
CA GLY A 50 13.10 -8.98 8.32
C GLY A 50 12.43 -9.04 6.95
N PHE A 51 11.11 -8.95 6.85
CA PHE A 51 10.46 -8.73 5.56
C PHE A 51 10.85 -7.36 5.00
N ASP A 52 11.08 -7.31 3.70
CA ASP A 52 11.45 -6.07 3.02
C ASP A 52 10.26 -5.12 2.89
N TYR A 53 9.08 -5.69 2.66
CA TYR A 53 7.84 -4.94 2.49
C TYR A 53 6.64 -5.64 3.12
N THR A 54 5.68 -4.81 3.60
CA THR A 54 4.36 -5.23 4.04
C THR A 54 3.27 -4.43 3.31
N TYR A 55 2.09 -5.01 3.12
CA TYR A 55 0.95 -4.30 2.56
C TYR A 55 0.48 -3.18 3.50
N ASP A 56 0.20 -2.00 2.95
CA ASP A 56 -0.34 -0.85 3.68
C ASP A 56 -1.87 -0.75 3.50
N LYS A 57 -2.57 -1.75 4.03
CA LYS A 57 -4.04 -1.77 4.04
C LYS A 57 -4.64 -0.62 4.85
N VAL A 58 -3.96 -0.20 5.91
CA VAL A 58 -4.40 0.91 6.76
C VAL A 58 -4.48 2.20 5.96
N LEU A 59 -3.50 2.49 5.11
CA LEU A 59 -3.57 3.67 4.25
C LEU A 59 -4.70 3.55 3.22
N TYR A 60 -4.89 2.36 2.60
CA TYR A 60 -6.01 2.12 1.69
C TYR A 60 -7.36 2.44 2.35
N ASP A 61 -7.60 1.91 3.55
CA ASP A 61 -8.85 2.15 4.28
C ASP A 61 -9.02 3.62 4.68
N ARG A 62 -7.94 4.27 5.10
CA ARG A 62 -7.96 5.71 5.42
C ARG A 62 -8.22 6.57 4.19
N LEU A 63 -7.60 6.28 3.07
CA LEU A 63 -7.88 6.96 1.80
C LEU A 63 -9.34 6.77 1.38
N ARG A 64 -9.94 5.62 1.67
CA ARG A 64 -11.32 5.30 1.29
C ARG A 64 -12.35 5.94 2.21
N PHE A 65 -12.15 5.87 3.52
CA PHE A 65 -13.19 6.10 4.52
C PHE A 65 -12.90 7.22 5.52
N SER A 66 -11.68 7.72 5.58
CA SER A 66 -11.27 8.69 6.59
C SER A 66 -11.04 10.09 6.01
N ASN A 67 -10.88 11.07 6.91
CA ASN A 67 -10.52 12.44 6.58
C ASN A 67 -9.00 12.60 6.37
N SER A 68 -8.60 13.79 5.94
CA SER A 68 -7.20 14.12 5.68
C SER A 68 -6.31 14.06 6.92
N GLU A 69 -6.83 14.38 8.10
CA GLU A 69 -6.08 14.32 9.37
C GLU A 69 -5.65 12.89 9.70
N ASN A 70 -6.55 11.92 9.57
CA ASN A 70 -6.25 10.51 9.78
C ASN A 70 -5.24 9.97 8.76
N ILE A 71 -5.34 10.39 7.49
CA ILE A 71 -4.37 10.04 6.45
C ILE A 71 -3.00 10.61 6.82
N ARG A 72 -2.93 11.88 7.18
CA ARG A 72 -1.70 12.56 7.59
C ARG A 72 -1.09 11.92 8.84
N GLY A 73 -1.91 11.55 9.83
CA GLY A 73 -1.46 10.84 11.01
C GLY A 73 -0.77 9.51 10.69
N HIS A 74 -1.29 8.75 9.73
CA HIS A 74 -0.64 7.53 9.26
C HIS A 74 0.68 7.80 8.53
N LEU A 75 0.69 8.82 7.68
CA LEU A 75 1.90 9.21 6.94
C LEU A 75 2.97 9.87 7.83
N GLY A 76 2.61 10.29 9.04
CA GLY A 76 3.54 10.78 10.07
C GLY A 76 4.26 9.68 10.84
N ALA A 77 4.00 8.40 10.58
CA ALA A 77 4.71 7.29 11.20
C ALA A 77 6.19 7.27 10.81
N GLU A 78 6.97 6.47 11.53
CA GLU A 78 8.41 6.27 11.33
C GLU A 78 8.80 6.14 9.85
N HIS A 79 9.87 6.83 9.44
CA HIS A 79 10.32 6.83 8.04
C HIS A 79 10.64 5.43 7.53
N LEU A 80 11.21 4.57 8.38
CA LEU A 80 11.54 3.19 8.02
C LEU A 80 10.29 2.38 7.71
N PHE A 81 9.21 2.57 8.50
CA PHE A 81 7.91 1.96 8.22
C PHE A 81 7.37 2.42 6.86
N GLN A 82 7.47 3.73 6.57
CA GLN A 82 7.02 4.29 5.30
C GLN A 82 7.79 3.70 4.10
N MET A 83 9.09 3.50 4.26
CA MET A 83 9.95 2.93 3.21
C MET A 83 9.69 1.44 2.94
N ARG A 84 9.17 0.71 3.93
CA ARG A 84 8.87 -0.71 3.84
C ARG A 84 7.39 -1.02 3.62
N SER A 85 6.59 -0.03 3.29
CA SER A 85 5.17 -0.20 2.99
C SER A 85 4.93 -0.34 1.50
N ILE A 86 4.09 -1.29 1.08
CA ILE A 86 3.54 -1.38 -0.27
C ILE A 86 2.16 -0.76 -0.28
N ARG A 87 1.97 0.25 -1.11
CA ARG A 87 0.74 1.02 -1.20
C ARG A 87 -0.02 0.72 -2.47
N PHE A 88 -1.35 0.67 -2.33
CA PHE A 88 -2.26 0.33 -3.41
C PHE A 88 -3.61 1.05 -3.27
N THR A 89 -4.35 1.15 -4.36
CA THR A 89 -5.75 1.59 -4.38
C THR A 89 -6.68 0.50 -4.90
N SER A 90 -6.11 -0.61 -5.36
CA SER A 90 -6.79 -1.84 -5.77
C SER A 90 -5.80 -2.99 -5.74
N ASN A 91 -6.28 -4.20 -5.52
CA ASN A 91 -5.54 -5.45 -5.65
C ASN A 91 -6.50 -6.60 -6.00
N HIS A 92 -6.03 -7.84 -5.96
CA HIS A 92 -6.83 -9.00 -6.31
C HIS A 92 -7.97 -9.31 -5.29
N ASP A 93 -7.91 -8.79 -4.08
CA ASP A 93 -8.90 -9.01 -3.02
C ASP A 93 -9.84 -7.81 -2.80
N GLU A 94 -9.36 -6.60 -3.07
CA GLU A 94 -10.14 -5.38 -2.89
C GLU A 94 -11.05 -5.07 -4.10
N GLU A 95 -12.00 -4.19 -3.91
CA GLU A 95 -12.77 -3.63 -5.02
C GLU A 95 -11.86 -2.84 -5.98
N GLU A 96 -12.23 -2.81 -7.26
CA GLU A 96 -11.53 -1.97 -8.23
C GLU A 96 -11.56 -0.50 -7.80
N SER A 97 -10.44 0.20 -8.02
CA SER A 97 -10.21 1.55 -7.52
C SER A 97 -11.33 2.53 -7.89
N LEU A 98 -11.84 2.46 -9.13
CA LEU A 98 -12.95 3.32 -9.58
C LEU A 98 -14.24 3.07 -8.78
N LYS A 99 -14.54 1.81 -8.45
CA LYS A 99 -15.72 1.47 -7.66
C LYS A 99 -15.54 1.83 -6.20
N ALA A 100 -14.36 1.56 -5.64
CA ALA A 100 -14.04 1.81 -4.24
C ALA A 100 -14.04 3.29 -3.87
N PHE A 101 -13.53 4.15 -4.76
CA PHE A 101 -13.28 5.57 -4.48
C PHE A 101 -14.15 6.53 -5.30
N GLY A 102 -14.72 6.10 -6.41
CA GLY A 102 -15.21 6.98 -7.46
C GLY A 102 -14.07 7.56 -8.31
N ARG A 103 -14.37 8.13 -9.48
CA ARG A 103 -13.37 8.53 -10.47
C ARG A 103 -12.32 9.50 -9.91
N ASP A 104 -12.75 10.65 -9.41
CA ASP A 104 -11.82 11.72 -9.03
C ASP A 104 -10.97 11.34 -7.81
N LYS A 105 -11.60 10.74 -6.80
CA LYS A 105 -10.91 10.29 -5.60
C LYS A 105 -9.94 9.13 -5.88
N SER A 106 -10.26 8.24 -6.83
CA SER A 106 -9.36 7.16 -7.23
C SER A 106 -8.07 7.69 -7.86
N LEU A 107 -8.17 8.72 -8.70
CA LEU A 107 -7.01 9.37 -9.32
C LEU A 107 -6.18 10.12 -8.27
N ALA A 108 -6.83 10.84 -7.35
CA ALA A 108 -6.14 11.52 -6.25
C ALA A 108 -5.41 10.52 -5.33
N ALA A 109 -6.09 9.43 -4.91
CA ALA A 109 -5.49 8.39 -4.10
C ALA A 109 -4.31 7.71 -4.80
N SER A 110 -4.45 7.43 -6.11
CA SER A 110 -3.37 6.87 -6.93
C SER A 110 -2.17 7.81 -7.04
N THR A 111 -2.41 9.13 -7.11
CA THR A 111 -1.32 10.11 -7.05
C THR A 111 -0.59 10.05 -5.71
N ILE A 112 -1.31 9.98 -4.61
CA ILE A 112 -0.73 9.88 -3.28
C ILE A 112 0.15 8.63 -3.19
N ILE A 113 -0.40 7.44 -3.47
CA ILE A 113 0.36 6.19 -3.32
C ILE A 113 1.57 6.12 -4.27
N ALA A 114 1.49 6.74 -5.45
CA ALA A 114 2.57 6.71 -6.42
C ALA A 114 3.74 7.66 -6.07
N THR A 115 3.52 8.63 -5.20
CA THR A 115 4.51 9.67 -4.84
C THR A 115 5.04 9.54 -3.42
N LEU A 116 4.50 8.62 -2.61
CA LEU A 116 5.00 8.30 -1.28
C LEU A 116 6.26 7.42 -1.33
N PRO A 117 7.08 7.42 -0.26
CA PRO A 117 8.19 6.48 -0.14
C PRO A 117 7.68 5.04 -0.03
N GLY A 118 8.58 4.08 -0.22
CA GLY A 118 8.26 2.65 -0.23
C GLY A 118 7.89 2.12 -1.61
N ALA A 119 7.24 0.98 -1.64
CA ALA A 119 6.81 0.34 -2.87
C ALA A 119 5.35 0.70 -3.21
N ARG A 120 5.04 0.67 -4.50
CA ARG A 120 3.69 0.88 -5.02
C ARG A 120 3.24 -0.36 -5.78
N MET A 121 2.05 -0.81 -5.52
CA MET A 121 1.39 -1.88 -6.26
C MET A 121 0.30 -1.26 -7.14
N ILE A 122 0.44 -1.43 -8.43
CA ILE A 122 -0.54 -0.97 -9.42
C ILE A 122 -1.19 -2.19 -10.03
N TYR A 123 -2.48 -2.35 -9.78
CA TYR A 123 -3.26 -3.45 -10.34
C TYR A 123 -3.66 -3.13 -11.78
N LEU A 124 -3.51 -4.10 -12.69
CA LEU A 124 -3.67 -3.86 -14.12
C LEU A 124 -5.01 -3.21 -14.47
N PHE A 125 -6.09 -3.72 -13.89
CA PHE A 125 -7.45 -3.25 -14.23
C PHE A 125 -7.73 -1.82 -13.78
N GLN A 126 -7.08 -1.35 -12.70
CA GLN A 126 -7.19 0.04 -12.31
C GLN A 126 -6.57 0.99 -13.36
N MET A 127 -5.47 0.59 -14.01
CA MET A 127 -4.86 1.38 -15.11
C MET A 127 -5.73 1.43 -16.36
N LEU A 128 -6.52 0.42 -16.58
CA LEU A 128 -7.40 0.31 -17.73
C LEU A 128 -8.78 0.94 -17.48
N GLY A 129 -8.99 1.46 -16.27
CA GLY A 129 -10.25 2.13 -15.92
C GLY A 129 -11.43 1.19 -15.74
N ARG A 130 -11.17 -0.06 -15.36
CA ARG A 130 -12.23 -1.01 -15.12
C ARG A 130 -12.90 -0.72 -13.77
N PRO A 131 -14.24 -0.55 -13.72
CA PRO A 131 -14.94 -0.30 -12.47
C PRO A 131 -15.28 -1.59 -11.69
N GLU A 132 -15.28 -2.74 -12.35
CA GLU A 132 -15.72 -4.00 -11.76
C GLU A 132 -14.58 -4.97 -11.59
N ARG A 133 -14.57 -5.65 -10.43
CA ARG A 133 -13.61 -6.70 -10.11
C ARG A 133 -13.78 -7.88 -11.06
N VAL A 134 -12.66 -8.37 -11.59
CA VAL A 134 -12.62 -9.64 -12.31
C VAL A 134 -12.34 -10.74 -11.31
N PRO A 135 -13.23 -11.74 -11.17
CA PRO A 135 -12.88 -12.93 -10.41
C PRO A 135 -11.64 -13.60 -10.99
N ILE A 136 -10.68 -13.93 -10.14
CA ILE A 136 -9.39 -14.52 -10.54
C ILE A 136 -9.53 -15.83 -11.34
N GLN A 137 -10.71 -16.46 -11.27
CA GLN A 137 -11.03 -17.68 -12.01
C GLN A 137 -11.42 -17.43 -13.48
N TYR A 138 -11.72 -16.18 -13.86
CA TYR A 138 -12.12 -15.86 -15.23
C TYR A 138 -10.91 -15.50 -16.09
N LEU A 139 -10.66 -16.29 -17.13
CA LEU A 139 -9.54 -16.11 -18.05
C LEU A 139 -9.83 -15.18 -19.24
N LYS A 140 -11.10 -14.87 -19.51
CA LYS A 140 -11.49 -14.05 -20.67
C LYS A 140 -12.72 -13.20 -20.35
N GLU A 141 -12.49 -11.93 -20.08
CA GLU A 141 -13.50 -10.90 -20.21
C GLU A 141 -13.00 -9.80 -21.13
N THR A 142 -13.86 -9.41 -22.07
CA THR A 142 -13.63 -8.21 -22.88
C THR A 142 -14.30 -7.04 -22.16
N PHE A 143 -13.59 -5.95 -21.97
CA PHE A 143 -14.14 -4.69 -21.49
C PHE A 143 -13.55 -3.55 -22.31
N GLU A 144 -14.26 -2.47 -22.39
CA GLU A 144 -13.76 -1.24 -23.01
C GLU A 144 -12.82 -0.52 -22.05
N GLU A 145 -11.64 -0.20 -22.54
CA GLU A 145 -10.64 0.54 -21.80
C GLU A 145 -11.03 2.02 -21.72
N ASP A 146 -10.94 2.64 -20.53
CA ASP A 146 -11.01 4.08 -20.38
C ASP A 146 -9.67 4.73 -20.75
N SER A 147 -9.61 5.25 -21.97
CA SER A 147 -8.39 5.85 -22.49
C SER A 147 -7.89 7.06 -21.70
N GLN A 148 -8.77 7.80 -21.02
CA GLN A 148 -8.38 8.94 -20.19
C GLN A 148 -7.71 8.49 -18.90
N ILE A 149 -8.25 7.42 -18.27
CA ILE A 149 -7.64 6.82 -17.08
C ILE A 149 -6.29 6.22 -17.44
N ARG A 150 -6.19 5.50 -18.54
CA ARG A 150 -4.92 4.95 -19.00
C ARG A 150 -3.86 6.03 -19.20
N GLN A 151 -4.19 7.10 -19.93
CA GLN A 151 -3.28 8.23 -20.16
C GLN A 151 -2.86 8.89 -18.83
N TYR A 152 -3.77 8.99 -17.87
CA TYR A 152 -3.46 9.50 -16.55
C TYR A 152 -2.40 8.61 -15.85
N TYR A 153 -2.59 7.28 -15.81
CA TYR A 153 -1.62 6.38 -15.20
C TYR A 153 -0.27 6.37 -15.93
N GLU A 154 -0.27 6.40 -17.25
CA GLU A 154 0.98 6.51 -18.03
C GLU A 154 1.77 7.78 -17.68
N LYS A 155 1.07 8.91 -17.51
CA LYS A 155 1.68 10.17 -17.08
C LYS A 155 2.15 10.07 -15.62
N LEU A 156 1.33 9.54 -14.71
CA LEU A 156 1.63 9.38 -13.30
C LEU A 156 2.88 8.52 -13.10
N LEU A 157 2.93 7.35 -13.72
CA LEU A 157 4.05 6.42 -13.59
C LEU A 157 5.34 6.99 -14.18
N ARG A 158 5.26 7.72 -15.29
CA ARG A 158 6.41 8.44 -15.88
C ARG A 158 6.95 9.51 -14.92
N ILE A 159 6.08 10.22 -14.21
CA ILE A 159 6.51 11.20 -13.20
C ILE A 159 7.11 10.47 -11.99
N ALA A 160 6.42 9.46 -11.48
CA ALA A 160 6.83 8.70 -10.31
C ALA A 160 8.08 7.83 -10.54
N SER A 161 8.51 7.60 -11.78
CA SER A 161 9.78 6.92 -12.10
C SER A 161 11.02 7.83 -11.97
N LYS A 162 10.83 9.13 -11.72
CA LYS A 162 11.97 10.05 -11.56
C LYS A 162 12.75 9.74 -10.26
N PRO A 163 14.08 9.96 -10.25
CA PRO A 163 14.92 9.63 -9.09
C PRO A 163 14.47 10.23 -7.77
N ALA A 164 13.83 11.40 -7.78
CA ALA A 164 13.31 12.05 -6.58
C ALA A 164 12.29 11.19 -5.80
N PHE A 165 11.57 10.28 -6.49
CA PHE A 165 10.60 9.38 -5.87
C PHE A 165 11.18 8.01 -5.45
N HIS A 166 12.47 7.77 -5.70
CA HIS A 166 13.14 6.50 -5.37
C HIS A 166 14.27 6.66 -4.36
N GLY A 167 14.92 7.80 -4.30
CA GLY A 167 16.05 8.04 -3.40
C GLY A 167 16.10 9.48 -2.90
N GLY A 168 15.05 10.27 -3.16
CA GLY A 168 14.93 11.63 -2.66
C GLY A 168 14.58 11.69 -1.18
N GLN A 169 14.76 12.86 -0.58
CA GLN A 169 14.28 13.13 0.76
C GLN A 169 12.75 13.33 0.72
N TRP A 170 12.07 12.68 1.62
CA TRP A 170 10.63 12.81 1.79
C TRP A 170 10.30 13.34 3.18
N ALA A 171 9.34 14.25 3.25
CA ALA A 171 8.78 14.74 4.50
C ALA A 171 7.32 15.13 4.31
N LEU A 172 6.51 14.86 5.33
CA LEU A 172 5.14 15.34 5.36
C LEU A 172 5.14 16.82 5.71
N THR A 173 4.80 17.67 4.72
CA THR A 173 4.75 19.12 4.92
C THR A 173 3.66 19.51 5.92
N PRO A 174 3.94 20.37 6.91
CA PRO A 174 2.91 20.89 7.81
C PRO A 174 1.85 21.66 7.01
N VAL A 175 0.62 21.55 7.43
CA VAL A 175 -0.51 22.31 6.88
C VAL A 175 -1.05 23.22 7.97
N ASN A 176 -1.12 24.50 7.67
CA ASN A 176 -1.63 25.51 8.58
C ASN A 176 -2.90 26.13 7.98
N PRO A 177 -3.88 26.51 8.82
CA PRO A 177 -5.06 27.23 8.36
C PRO A 177 -4.64 28.61 7.79
N ILE A 178 -5.38 29.10 6.79
CA ILE A 178 -5.17 30.44 6.24
C ILE A 178 -5.68 31.50 7.23
N THR A 179 -6.78 31.19 7.94
CA THR A 179 -7.34 32.00 9.01
C THR A 179 -7.62 31.11 10.23
N GLU A 180 -7.84 31.70 11.41
CA GLU A 180 -8.18 30.94 12.63
C GLU A 180 -9.47 30.12 12.51
N GLU A 181 -10.38 30.52 11.61
CA GLU A 181 -11.67 29.87 11.36
C GLU A 181 -11.63 28.86 10.20
N ASP A 182 -10.49 28.75 9.50
CA ASP A 182 -10.36 27.87 8.33
C ASP A 182 -10.12 26.42 8.78
N GLU A 183 -11.11 25.57 8.56
CA GLU A 183 -11.02 24.13 8.80
C GLU A 183 -10.89 23.31 7.48
N THR A 184 -10.82 23.95 6.33
CA THR A 184 -10.80 23.27 5.02
C THR A 184 -9.58 22.37 4.83
N TYR A 185 -8.50 22.64 5.54
CA TYR A 185 -7.27 21.82 5.51
C TYR A 185 -7.40 20.47 6.24
N ARG A 186 -8.50 20.25 6.98
CA ARG A 186 -8.78 19.01 7.73
C ARG A 186 -9.62 18.01 6.94
N ASN A 187 -10.23 18.44 5.83
CA ASN A 187 -11.19 17.64 5.03
C ASN A 187 -10.57 17.08 3.76
#